data_0659db73143aae94f568e91e4fc434f6
#
_entry.id   0659db73143aae94f568e91e4fc434f6
#
_cell.length_a   1.000
_cell.length_b   1.000
_cell.length_c   1.000
_cell.angle_alpha   90.00
_cell.angle_beta   90.00
_cell.angle_gamma   90.00
#
_symmetry.space_group_name_H-M   'P 1'
#
loop_
_entity.id
_entity.type
_entity.pdbx_description
1 polymer ?
#
loop_
_entity_poly.entity_id
_entity_poly.type
_entity_poly.pdbx_seq_one_letter_code
_entity_poly.pdbx_strand_id
1 'polypeptide(L)'
;MTHQGHIETQQHEQDFAFVDSLITGHTNTAIAKVNAEALQTYWEVGAFISDRLKNAQWGDNIVSELADYLKRHNPKRRGYSKRNLYNMVTFYDSYSSIEFMNVVKKLNLSNFVHSQTAQIEAQPFVQMPSAQIEECCVPAVLCLTTFSNHTEILNRCVDIEERIFYMLYSAHQHLTYKELRRCIVNQTFEALMKTDKQMTPVLLEQYPGAEYMLKDRVLLDFLNLKEKQTESQLHGKLVEQMKQFVLELGKDFLYIDDEYTVMVGGKRKRIDLVFYHRALQCLVAIELKSVDFESEFVSKMDMYLEALDRDYKLPNENPSVGIILCPSADKAEVEYSLCRSMSPTMVAEYRRILIPREVMTKSLQEYCEFLKTQYK
;
A
#
# COMPACT_ATOMS: atom_id res chain seq x y z
N MET A 1 11.62 31.49 -38.20
CA MET A 1 10.47 31.81 -37.28
C MET A 1 9.99 30.57 -36.48
N THR A 2 10.88 29.66 -36.05
CA THR A 2 10.47 28.37 -35.46
C THR A 2 11.03 28.11 -34.07
N HIS A 3 11.93 28.92 -33.54
CA HIS A 3 12.50 28.72 -32.20
C HIS A 3 11.72 29.44 -31.07
N GLN A 4 11.11 30.59 -31.34
CA GLN A 4 10.34 31.34 -30.37
C GLN A 4 8.98 30.67 -30.02
N GLY A 5 8.30 30.09 -30.99
CA GLY A 5 7.03 29.42 -30.77
C GLY A 5 7.13 28.16 -29.90
N HIS A 6 8.25 27.42 -29.94
CA HIS A 6 8.47 26.24 -29.09
C HIS A 6 8.76 26.62 -27.63
N ILE A 7 9.43 27.74 -27.39
CA ILE A 7 9.73 28.22 -26.02
C ILE A 7 8.47 28.74 -25.33
N GLU A 8 7.61 29.48 -26.08
CA GLU A 8 6.32 29.96 -25.53
C GLU A 8 5.37 28.80 -25.21
N THR A 9 5.32 27.76 -26.03
CA THR A 9 4.48 26.58 -25.77
C THR A 9 4.95 25.80 -24.54
N GLN A 10 6.25 25.63 -24.35
CA GLN A 10 6.81 24.97 -23.15
C GLN A 10 6.56 25.80 -21.88
N GLN A 11 6.62 27.12 -21.95
CA GLN A 11 6.33 27.98 -20.81
C GLN A 11 4.85 27.88 -20.40
N HIS A 12 3.94 27.86 -21.38
CA HIS A 12 2.52 27.67 -21.10
C HIS A 12 2.19 26.29 -20.51
N GLU A 13 2.86 25.23 -20.96
CA GLU A 13 2.68 23.89 -20.37
C GLU A 13 3.13 23.85 -18.91
N GLN A 14 4.24 24.52 -18.56
CA GLN A 14 4.70 24.65 -17.18
C GLN A 14 3.71 25.45 -16.32
N ASP A 15 3.20 26.57 -16.85
CA ASP A 15 2.18 27.36 -16.17
C ASP A 15 0.89 26.58 -15.96
N PHE A 16 0.45 25.80 -16.94
CA PHE A 16 -0.74 24.95 -16.84
C PHE A 16 -0.53 23.82 -15.83
N ALA A 17 0.63 23.16 -15.82
CA ALA A 17 0.99 22.15 -14.83
C ALA A 17 1.03 22.75 -13.41
N PHE A 18 1.53 23.97 -13.26
CA PHE A 18 1.52 24.68 -11.98
C PHE A 18 0.08 24.96 -11.50
N VAL A 19 -0.79 25.48 -12.37
CA VAL A 19 -2.19 25.71 -12.03
C VAL A 19 -2.91 24.41 -11.65
N ASP A 20 -2.68 23.33 -12.40
CA ASP A 20 -3.23 22.00 -12.09
C ASP A 20 -2.75 21.50 -10.73
N SER A 21 -1.47 21.68 -10.42
CA SER A 21 -0.92 21.32 -9.10
C SER A 21 -1.54 22.13 -7.96
N LEU A 22 -1.83 23.41 -8.17
CA LEU A 22 -2.53 24.25 -7.19
C LEU A 22 -3.95 23.76 -6.95
N ILE A 23 -4.71 23.49 -8.03
CA ILE A 23 -6.08 22.98 -7.93
C ILE A 23 -6.11 21.64 -7.20
N THR A 24 -5.25 20.73 -7.60
CA THR A 24 -5.13 19.39 -6.99
C THR A 24 -4.73 19.49 -5.52
N GLY A 25 -3.74 20.32 -5.18
CA GLY A 25 -3.28 20.54 -3.82
C GLY A 25 -4.39 21.08 -2.91
N HIS A 26 -5.12 22.11 -3.35
CA HIS A 26 -6.23 22.66 -2.57
C HIS A 26 -7.40 21.68 -2.42
N THR A 27 -7.71 20.91 -3.46
CA THR A 27 -8.77 19.90 -3.40
C THR A 27 -8.40 18.80 -2.40
N ASN A 28 -7.18 18.29 -2.43
CA ASN A 28 -6.70 17.28 -1.50
C ASN A 28 -6.69 17.81 -0.05
N THR A 29 -6.28 19.04 0.15
CA THR A 29 -6.30 19.72 1.47
C THR A 29 -7.72 19.85 2.02
N ALA A 30 -8.68 20.23 1.18
CA ALA A 30 -10.08 20.32 1.59
C ALA A 30 -10.66 18.96 1.99
N ILE A 31 -10.39 17.90 1.23
CA ILE A 31 -10.80 16.52 1.54
C ILE A 31 -10.17 16.05 2.85
N ALA A 32 -8.88 16.32 3.05
CA ALA A 32 -8.17 15.96 4.28
C ALA A 32 -8.76 16.66 5.52
N LYS A 33 -9.11 17.95 5.41
CA LYS A 33 -9.77 18.71 6.50
C LYS A 33 -11.13 18.10 6.85
N VAL A 34 -11.96 17.82 5.85
CA VAL A 34 -13.29 17.20 6.06
C VAL A 34 -13.15 15.82 6.71
N ASN A 35 -12.15 15.04 6.30
CA ASN A 35 -11.89 13.73 6.91
C ASN A 35 -11.43 13.86 8.37
N ALA A 36 -10.54 14.81 8.67
CA ALA A 36 -10.06 15.07 10.04
C ALA A 36 -11.21 15.46 10.98
N GLU A 37 -12.09 16.36 10.56
CA GLU A 37 -13.28 16.76 11.34
C GLU A 37 -14.25 15.59 11.58
N ALA A 38 -14.45 14.74 10.57
CA ALA A 38 -15.27 13.55 10.73
C ALA A 38 -14.65 12.57 11.74
N LEU A 39 -13.34 12.35 11.66
CA LEU A 39 -12.62 11.48 12.60
C LEU A 39 -12.61 12.04 14.01
N GLN A 40 -12.46 13.36 14.18
CA GLN A 40 -12.59 14.04 15.48
C GLN A 40 -13.97 13.78 16.09
N THR A 41 -15.03 13.96 15.30
CA THR A 41 -16.40 13.65 15.73
C THR A 41 -16.55 12.19 16.19
N TYR A 42 -16.02 11.24 15.41
CA TYR A 42 -16.11 9.81 15.77
C TYR A 42 -15.27 9.47 16.99
N TRP A 43 -14.12 10.14 17.16
CA TRP A 43 -13.28 10.02 18.34
C TRP A 43 -13.99 10.47 19.62
N GLU A 44 -14.56 11.67 19.58
CA GLU A 44 -15.29 12.25 20.72
C GLU A 44 -16.53 11.44 21.10
N VAL A 45 -17.33 11.02 20.09
CA VAL A 45 -18.49 10.15 20.32
C VAL A 45 -18.04 8.81 20.89
N GLY A 46 -16.97 8.22 20.37
CA GLY A 46 -16.40 6.98 20.86
C GLY A 46 -15.91 7.10 22.30
N ALA A 47 -15.17 8.16 22.62
CA ALA A 47 -14.69 8.46 23.95
C ALA A 47 -15.83 8.58 24.96
N PHE A 48 -16.86 9.36 24.62
CA PHE A 48 -18.03 9.56 25.48
C PHE A 48 -18.77 8.26 25.77
N ILE A 49 -19.05 7.47 24.74
CA ILE A 49 -19.75 6.18 24.92
C ILE A 49 -18.89 5.19 25.71
N SER A 50 -17.58 5.11 25.40
CA SER A 50 -16.63 4.25 26.13
C SER A 50 -16.60 4.55 27.62
N ASP A 51 -16.52 5.84 27.98
CA ASP A 51 -16.54 6.27 29.39
C ASP A 51 -17.83 5.80 30.09
N ARG A 52 -18.99 6.00 29.46
CA ARG A 52 -20.29 5.59 30.03
C ARG A 52 -20.44 4.09 30.18
N LEU A 53 -19.92 3.32 29.25
CA LEU A 53 -19.91 1.86 29.32
C LEU A 53 -18.98 1.33 30.42
N LYS A 54 -17.75 1.89 30.52
CA LYS A 54 -16.77 1.49 31.53
C LYS A 54 -17.21 1.81 32.96
N ASN A 55 -17.89 2.96 33.14
CA ASN A 55 -18.42 3.37 34.45
C ASN A 55 -19.77 2.73 34.80
N ALA A 56 -20.18 1.69 34.06
CA ALA A 56 -21.46 0.95 34.24
C ALA A 56 -22.71 1.87 34.27
N GLN A 57 -22.63 3.05 33.70
CA GLN A 57 -23.74 4.00 33.56
C GLN A 57 -24.66 3.62 32.40
N TRP A 58 -24.12 2.98 31.38
CA TRP A 58 -24.82 2.53 30.17
C TRP A 58 -24.66 1.03 29.99
N GLY A 59 -25.78 0.35 29.63
CA GLY A 59 -25.76 -1.03 29.13
C GLY A 59 -25.95 -1.06 27.62
N ASP A 60 -25.85 -2.23 27.00
CA ASP A 60 -25.98 -2.43 25.57
C ASP A 60 -27.28 -1.91 24.95
N ASN A 61 -28.36 -1.88 25.72
CA ASN A 61 -29.64 -1.34 25.27
C ASN A 61 -29.59 0.18 25.06
N ILE A 62 -28.86 0.92 25.93
CA ILE A 62 -28.79 2.39 25.85
C ILE A 62 -28.09 2.86 24.56
N VAL A 63 -27.07 2.13 24.10
CA VAL A 63 -26.42 2.45 22.80
C VAL A 63 -27.40 2.24 21.63
N SER A 64 -28.31 1.25 21.75
CA SER A 64 -29.38 1.06 20.75
C SER A 64 -30.40 2.20 20.79
N GLU A 65 -30.79 2.62 21.98
CA GLU A 65 -31.72 3.73 22.21
C GLU A 65 -31.09 5.06 21.71
N LEU A 66 -29.80 5.26 21.90
CA LEU A 66 -29.06 6.39 21.35
C LEU A 66 -29.11 6.41 19.81
N ALA A 67 -28.88 5.25 19.18
CA ALA A 67 -28.95 5.16 17.72
C ALA A 67 -30.36 5.51 17.21
N ASP A 68 -31.40 5.04 17.88
CA ASP A 68 -32.81 5.33 17.53
C ASP A 68 -33.17 6.80 17.83
N TYR A 69 -32.64 7.38 18.89
CA TYR A 69 -32.78 8.80 19.21
C TYR A 69 -32.19 9.66 18.11
N LEU A 70 -30.93 9.41 17.71
CA LEU A 70 -30.23 10.14 16.65
C LEU A 70 -30.96 10.07 15.30
N LYS A 71 -31.49 8.89 14.96
CA LYS A 71 -32.26 8.66 13.74
C LYS A 71 -33.59 9.42 13.74
N ARG A 72 -34.31 9.47 14.88
CA ARG A 72 -35.59 10.20 15.00
C ARG A 72 -35.40 11.72 14.94
N HIS A 73 -34.35 12.23 15.60
CA HIS A 73 -34.10 13.69 15.68
C HIS A 73 -33.53 14.25 14.35
N ASN A 74 -32.77 13.44 13.61
CA ASN A 74 -32.29 13.85 12.31
C ASN A 74 -32.26 12.66 11.33
N PRO A 75 -33.36 12.39 10.64
CA PRO A 75 -33.47 11.25 9.72
C PRO A 75 -32.50 11.30 8.52
N LYS A 76 -32.01 12.49 8.18
CA LYS A 76 -31.01 12.67 7.09
C LYS A 76 -29.59 12.33 7.54
N ARG A 77 -29.31 12.29 8.86
CA ARG A 77 -27.98 11.99 9.41
C ARG A 77 -27.68 10.50 9.24
N ARG A 78 -26.66 10.18 8.46
CA ARG A 78 -26.19 8.81 8.21
C ARG A 78 -24.95 8.51 9.03
N GLY A 79 -24.64 7.23 9.25
CA GLY A 79 -23.40 6.82 9.88
C GLY A 79 -23.46 6.61 11.40
N TYR A 80 -24.62 6.76 12.07
CA TYR A 80 -24.80 6.63 13.52
C TYR A 80 -25.72 5.45 13.91
N SER A 81 -25.62 4.33 13.17
CA SER A 81 -26.28 3.08 13.57
C SER A 81 -25.61 2.49 14.81
N LYS A 82 -26.31 1.62 15.56
CA LYS A 82 -25.75 0.89 16.69
C LYS A 82 -24.38 0.31 16.40
N ARG A 83 -24.22 -0.38 15.26
CA ARG A 83 -22.94 -0.95 14.82
C ARG A 83 -21.85 0.11 14.66
N ASN A 84 -22.18 1.23 14.05
CA ASN A 84 -21.18 2.30 13.85
C ASN A 84 -20.82 3.03 15.15
N LEU A 85 -21.75 3.18 16.08
CA LEU A 85 -21.44 3.70 17.42
C LEU A 85 -20.45 2.79 18.16
N TYR A 86 -20.61 1.47 18.07
CA TYR A 86 -19.60 0.54 18.60
C TYR A 86 -18.28 0.58 17.84
N ASN A 87 -18.30 0.79 16.51
CA ASN A 87 -17.06 1.01 15.75
C ASN A 87 -16.31 2.27 16.22
N MET A 88 -17.04 3.34 16.62
CA MET A 88 -16.44 4.56 17.18
C MET A 88 -15.84 4.28 18.56
N VAL A 89 -16.50 3.49 19.39
CA VAL A 89 -15.95 3.04 20.70
C VAL A 89 -14.65 2.24 20.47
N THR A 90 -14.68 1.25 19.59
CA THR A 90 -13.50 0.44 19.25
C THR A 90 -12.37 1.29 18.69
N PHE A 91 -12.68 2.27 17.83
CA PHE A 91 -11.72 3.22 17.27
C PHE A 91 -11.03 4.02 18.37
N TYR A 92 -11.79 4.60 19.29
CA TYR A 92 -11.24 5.33 20.43
C TYR A 92 -10.41 4.43 21.33
N ASP A 93 -10.98 3.33 21.83
CA ASP A 93 -10.32 2.45 22.80
C ASP A 93 -9.01 1.86 22.27
N SER A 94 -8.98 1.49 21.00
CA SER A 94 -7.79 0.89 20.37
C SER A 94 -6.67 1.90 20.20
N TYR A 95 -6.98 3.12 19.78
CA TYR A 95 -5.97 4.11 19.41
C TYR A 95 -5.64 5.12 20.52
N SER A 96 -6.44 5.21 21.58
CA SER A 96 -6.11 5.96 22.80
C SER A 96 -5.22 5.16 23.76
N SER A 97 -4.93 3.88 23.46
CA SER A 97 -4.10 3.04 24.32
C SER A 97 -2.66 3.55 24.42
N ILE A 98 -2.07 3.42 25.62
CA ILE A 98 -0.66 3.80 25.86
C ILE A 98 0.28 3.04 24.93
N GLU A 99 -0.03 1.79 24.65
CA GLU A 99 0.76 0.92 23.75
C GLU A 99 0.80 1.49 22.35
N PHE A 100 -0.35 1.87 21.77
CA PHE A 100 -0.42 2.50 20.45
C PHE A 100 0.39 3.81 20.41
N MET A 101 0.19 4.67 21.38
CA MET A 101 0.90 5.96 21.45
C MET A 101 2.42 5.80 21.58
N ASN A 102 2.88 4.78 22.30
CA ASN A 102 4.30 4.47 22.40
C ASN A 102 4.89 4.00 21.05
N VAL A 103 4.17 3.17 20.29
CA VAL A 103 4.62 2.75 18.96
C VAL A 103 4.65 3.94 17.99
N VAL A 104 3.62 4.79 17.98
CA VAL A 104 3.58 6.03 17.16
C VAL A 104 4.77 6.94 17.46
N LYS A 105 5.12 7.12 18.76
CA LYS A 105 6.31 7.88 19.18
C LYS A 105 7.60 7.23 18.72
N LYS A 106 7.75 5.91 18.91
CA LYS A 106 8.92 5.14 18.48
C LYS A 106 9.18 5.24 16.97
N LEU A 107 8.13 5.25 16.18
CA LEU A 107 8.19 5.41 14.72
C LEU A 107 8.32 6.87 14.27
N ASN A 108 8.37 7.82 15.20
CA ASN A 108 8.48 9.26 14.93
C ASN A 108 7.41 9.78 13.93
N LEU A 109 6.19 9.27 14.05
CA LEU A 109 5.09 9.60 13.13
C LEU A 109 4.39 10.91 13.49
N SER A 110 4.58 11.44 14.69
CA SER A 110 4.00 12.71 15.12
C SER A 110 4.41 13.88 14.22
N ASN A 111 5.66 13.89 13.76
CA ASN A 111 6.19 14.94 12.87
C ASN A 111 5.87 14.70 11.39
N PHE A 112 5.61 13.46 11.00
CA PHE A 112 5.28 13.09 9.62
C PHE A 112 3.96 13.71 9.14
N VAL A 113 2.99 13.80 10.04
CA VAL A 113 1.67 14.36 9.73
C VAL A 113 1.71 15.86 9.56
N HIS A 114 2.58 16.57 10.30
CA HIS A 114 2.73 18.03 10.14
C HIS A 114 3.21 18.45 8.75
N SER A 115 3.97 17.61 8.04
CA SER A 115 4.37 17.91 6.66
C SER A 115 3.23 17.72 5.65
N GLN A 116 2.28 16.83 5.91
CA GLN A 116 1.12 16.59 5.04
C GLN A 116 -0.12 17.44 5.42
N THR A 117 -0.24 17.80 6.69
CA THR A 117 -1.37 18.56 7.22
C THR A 117 -0.96 19.97 7.69
N ALA A 118 0.21 20.45 7.35
CA ALA A 118 0.80 21.72 7.82
C ALA A 118 -0.05 22.97 7.60
N GLN A 119 -1.28 22.84 7.12
CA GLN A 119 -2.27 23.90 6.99
C GLN A 119 -3.54 23.68 7.84
N ILE A 120 -3.56 22.64 8.69
CA ILE A 120 -4.64 22.45 9.66
C ILE A 120 -4.19 23.11 10.97
N GLU A 121 -4.36 24.43 11.06
CA GLU A 121 -4.29 25.11 12.35
C GLU A 121 -5.40 24.57 13.25
N ALA A 122 -5.01 24.01 14.39
CA ALA A 122 -5.94 23.63 15.45
C ALA A 122 -6.64 24.91 15.95
N GLN A 123 -7.89 25.11 15.55
CA GLN A 123 -8.72 26.15 16.19
C GLN A 123 -9.23 25.58 17.50
N PRO A 124 -9.19 26.39 18.59
CA PRO A 124 -9.69 25.98 19.90
C PRO A 124 -11.20 25.78 19.84
N PHE A 125 -11.63 24.58 20.19
CA PHE A 125 -13.04 24.16 20.17
C PHE A 125 -13.83 24.74 21.35
N VAL A 126 -15.11 24.96 21.09
CA VAL A 126 -16.14 25.43 22.04
C VAL A 126 -16.19 24.48 23.26
N GLN A 127 -16.02 25.05 24.46
CA GLN A 127 -16.11 24.34 25.73
C GLN A 127 -17.45 23.65 25.88
N MET A 128 -17.46 22.31 26.01
CA MET A 128 -18.62 21.57 26.52
C MET A 128 -18.69 21.73 28.06
N PRO A 129 -19.89 21.95 28.62
CA PRO A 129 -20.06 22.02 30.06
C PRO A 129 -20.18 20.63 30.65
N SER A 130 -19.08 19.97 30.92
CA SER A 130 -18.95 18.96 31.99
C SER A 130 -17.50 18.48 32.09
N ALA A 131 -16.93 18.79 33.26
CA ALA A 131 -15.83 18.14 33.96
C ALA A 131 -14.85 17.26 33.17
N GLN A 132 -13.61 17.75 33.06
CA GLN A 132 -12.38 16.93 33.02
C GLN A 132 -12.26 15.90 31.92
N ILE A 133 -12.37 16.28 30.65
CA ILE A 133 -11.69 15.62 29.56
C ILE A 133 -10.58 16.59 29.13
N GLU A 134 -9.35 16.33 29.58
CA GLU A 134 -8.14 16.95 29.01
C GLU A 134 -8.23 16.82 27.50
N GLU A 135 -7.80 17.82 26.73
CA GLU A 135 -7.88 17.97 25.28
C GLU A 135 -7.81 16.63 24.51
N CYS A 136 -8.97 16.03 24.26
CA CYS A 136 -9.09 14.72 23.62
C CYS A 136 -9.05 14.88 22.10
N CYS A 137 -7.89 15.33 21.58
CA CYS A 137 -7.68 15.45 20.16
C CYS A 137 -7.36 14.09 19.53
N VAL A 138 -7.97 13.80 18.37
CA VAL A 138 -7.62 12.61 17.59
C VAL A 138 -6.14 12.67 17.18
N PRO A 139 -5.35 11.60 17.39
CA PRO A 139 -3.96 11.57 16.95
C PRO A 139 -3.85 11.84 15.44
N ALA A 140 -2.99 12.78 15.06
CA ALA A 140 -2.90 13.24 13.67
C ALA A 140 -2.59 12.12 12.65
N VAL A 141 -1.86 11.07 13.07
CA VAL A 141 -1.59 9.89 12.23
C VAL A 141 -2.87 9.17 11.77
N LEU A 142 -3.95 9.25 12.56
CA LEU A 142 -5.23 8.64 12.19
C LEU A 142 -5.93 9.42 11.07
N CYS A 143 -5.64 10.72 10.90
CA CYS A 143 -6.22 11.55 9.86
C CYS A 143 -5.69 11.22 8.45
N LEU A 144 -4.66 10.38 8.34
CA LEU A 144 -4.08 9.96 7.06
C LEU A 144 -5.04 9.10 6.24
N THR A 145 -5.96 8.38 6.88
CA THR A 145 -6.93 7.53 6.18
C THR A 145 -8.35 7.73 6.68
N THR A 146 -9.32 7.09 6.04
CA THR A 146 -10.75 7.28 6.34
C THR A 146 -11.21 6.42 7.50
N PHE A 147 -12.32 6.78 8.16
CA PHE A 147 -12.95 5.97 9.20
C PHE A 147 -13.33 4.55 8.72
N SER A 148 -13.76 4.41 7.47
CA SER A 148 -14.07 3.11 6.87
C SER A 148 -12.83 2.22 6.78
N ASN A 149 -11.67 2.81 6.46
CA ASN A 149 -10.40 2.10 6.43
C ASN A 149 -9.98 1.70 7.86
N HIS A 150 -10.11 2.59 8.85
CA HIS A 150 -9.86 2.25 10.25
C HIS A 150 -10.73 1.09 10.73
N THR A 151 -12.01 1.06 10.34
CA THR A 151 -12.91 -0.05 10.70
C THR A 151 -12.43 -1.38 10.10
N GLU A 152 -11.96 -1.41 8.85
CA GLU A 152 -11.40 -2.62 8.24
C GLU A 152 -10.10 -3.05 8.93
N ILE A 153 -9.20 -2.12 9.23
CA ILE A 153 -7.95 -2.37 9.95
C ILE A 153 -8.24 -2.98 11.33
N LEU A 154 -9.08 -2.34 12.13
CA LEU A 154 -9.40 -2.81 13.49
C LEU A 154 -10.11 -4.16 13.53
N ASN A 155 -10.92 -4.47 12.52
CA ASN A 155 -11.61 -5.75 12.45
C ASN A 155 -10.72 -6.93 12.02
N ARG A 156 -9.52 -6.66 11.44
CA ARG A 156 -8.70 -7.70 10.81
C ARG A 156 -7.28 -7.77 11.32
N CYS A 157 -6.72 -6.66 11.75
CA CYS A 157 -5.36 -6.57 12.23
C CYS A 157 -5.34 -6.54 13.75
N VAL A 158 -4.57 -7.44 14.35
CA VAL A 158 -4.42 -7.54 15.81
C VAL A 158 -3.25 -6.69 16.28
N ASP A 159 -2.12 -6.76 15.58
CA ASP A 159 -0.88 -6.10 15.96
C ASP A 159 -0.90 -4.60 15.63
N ILE A 160 -0.32 -3.79 16.52
CA ILE A 160 -0.29 -2.34 16.37
C ILE A 160 0.56 -1.93 15.16
N GLU A 161 1.68 -2.58 14.96
CA GLU A 161 2.59 -2.36 13.84
C GLU A 161 1.90 -2.62 12.49
N GLU A 162 1.15 -3.72 12.40
CA GLU A 162 0.36 -4.05 11.23
C GLU A 162 -0.72 -2.97 10.96
N ARG A 163 -1.42 -2.51 12.02
CA ARG A 163 -2.40 -1.43 11.92
C ARG A 163 -1.78 -0.15 11.37
N ILE A 164 -0.62 0.26 11.91
CA ILE A 164 0.10 1.45 11.47
C ILE A 164 0.55 1.30 10.02
N PHE A 165 1.09 0.14 9.64
CA PHE A 165 1.46 -0.13 8.26
C PHE A 165 0.27 0.10 7.31
N TYR A 166 -0.87 -0.52 7.58
CA TYR A 166 -2.03 -0.38 6.68
C TYR A 166 -2.63 1.04 6.69
N MET A 167 -2.51 1.81 7.77
CA MET A 167 -2.85 3.24 7.74
C MET A 167 -1.96 4.00 6.76
N LEU A 168 -0.64 3.87 6.89
CA LEU A 168 0.34 4.53 6.03
C LEU A 168 0.23 4.05 4.58
N TYR A 169 0.11 2.75 4.38
CA TYR A 169 -0.01 2.13 3.06
C TYR A 169 -1.30 2.57 2.35
N SER A 170 -2.43 2.59 3.06
CA SER A 170 -3.69 3.07 2.46
C SER A 170 -3.67 4.54 2.11
N ALA A 171 -2.99 5.37 2.89
CA ALA A 171 -2.80 6.79 2.59
C ALA A 171 -1.91 7.00 1.37
N HIS A 172 -0.73 6.37 1.36
CA HIS A 172 0.24 6.47 0.27
C HIS A 172 -0.33 5.93 -1.05
N GLN A 173 -1.02 4.82 -1.00
CA GLN A 173 -1.61 4.18 -2.16
C GLN A 173 -3.03 4.69 -2.51
N HIS A 174 -3.58 5.65 -1.76
CA HIS A 174 -4.94 6.17 -1.92
C HIS A 174 -6.00 5.06 -2.03
N LEU A 175 -5.92 4.05 -1.13
CA LEU A 175 -6.78 2.87 -1.20
C LEU A 175 -8.20 3.17 -0.69
N THR A 176 -9.18 2.69 -1.44
CA THR A 176 -10.54 2.53 -0.92
C THR A 176 -10.60 1.40 0.12
N TYR A 177 -11.65 1.36 0.95
CA TYR A 177 -11.80 0.31 1.95
C TYR A 177 -11.84 -1.12 1.35
N LYS A 178 -12.35 -1.26 0.11
CA LYS A 178 -12.38 -2.57 -0.59
C LYS A 178 -11.01 -3.01 -1.04
N GLU A 179 -10.19 -2.08 -1.49
CA GLU A 179 -8.80 -2.35 -1.88
C GLU A 179 -7.94 -2.64 -0.66
N LEU A 180 -8.07 -1.82 0.40
CA LEU A 180 -7.39 -2.06 1.66
C LEU A 180 -7.74 -3.43 2.26
N ARG A 181 -9.02 -3.80 2.27
CA ARG A 181 -9.46 -5.13 2.70
C ARG A 181 -8.77 -6.25 1.94
N ARG A 182 -8.59 -6.12 0.62
CA ARG A 182 -7.83 -7.09 -0.18
C ARG A 182 -6.36 -7.13 0.22
N CYS A 183 -5.73 -5.99 0.38
CA CYS A 183 -4.34 -5.92 0.83
C CYS A 183 -4.13 -6.61 2.18
N ILE A 184 -5.06 -6.44 3.13
CA ILE A 184 -5.01 -7.12 4.44
C ILE A 184 -5.20 -8.64 4.26
N VAL A 185 -6.20 -9.07 3.48
CA VAL A 185 -6.44 -10.51 3.23
C VAL A 185 -5.26 -11.16 2.51
N ASN A 186 -4.60 -10.44 1.60
CA ASN A 186 -3.44 -10.89 0.84
C ASN A 186 -2.12 -10.68 1.59
N GLN A 187 -2.17 -10.41 2.90
CA GLN A 187 -0.97 -10.31 3.75
C GLN A 187 0.10 -9.36 3.16
N THR A 188 -0.34 -8.20 2.66
CA THR A 188 0.58 -7.22 2.04
C THR A 188 1.62 -6.70 3.03
N PHE A 189 1.28 -6.62 4.33
CA PHE A 189 2.22 -6.26 5.39
C PHE A 189 3.41 -7.22 5.43
N GLU A 190 3.14 -8.51 5.47
CA GLU A 190 4.16 -9.55 5.49
C GLU A 190 4.99 -9.58 4.19
N ALA A 191 4.33 -9.38 3.05
CA ALA A 191 4.99 -9.36 1.75
C ALA A 191 5.94 -8.16 1.57
N LEU A 192 5.60 -6.99 2.15
CA LEU A 192 6.41 -5.79 2.00
C LEU A 192 7.41 -5.56 3.15
N MET A 193 7.18 -6.13 4.33
CA MET A 193 8.00 -5.89 5.53
C MET A 193 9.08 -6.97 5.77
N LYS A 194 9.33 -7.85 4.82
CA LYS A 194 10.45 -8.78 4.87
C LYS A 194 11.76 -8.01 4.66
N THR A 195 12.74 -8.20 5.53
CA THR A 195 14.03 -7.48 5.48
C THR A 195 14.98 -7.98 4.39
N ASP A 196 14.88 -9.27 4.06
CA ASP A 196 15.81 -9.92 3.13
C ASP A 196 15.13 -10.18 1.80
N LYS A 197 14.88 -9.12 1.04
CA LYS A 197 14.29 -9.28 -0.28
C LYS A 197 15.30 -9.83 -1.29
N GLN A 198 14.83 -10.75 -2.09
CA GLN A 198 15.62 -11.45 -3.09
C GLN A 198 15.72 -10.60 -4.37
N MET A 199 16.50 -9.50 -4.29
CA MET A 199 16.66 -8.50 -5.34
C MET A 199 18.14 -8.32 -5.70
N THR A 200 18.43 -8.06 -6.98
CA THR A 200 19.80 -7.70 -7.40
C THR A 200 20.22 -6.36 -6.83
N PRO A 201 21.52 -6.15 -6.54
CA PRO A 201 22.04 -4.84 -6.16
C PRO A 201 21.71 -3.76 -7.21
N VAL A 202 21.75 -4.10 -8.50
CA VAL A 202 21.43 -3.21 -9.62
C VAL A 202 19.98 -2.73 -9.55
N LEU A 203 19.02 -3.60 -9.18
CA LEU A 203 17.62 -3.21 -9.01
C LEU A 203 17.47 -2.16 -7.91
N LEU A 204 18.12 -2.35 -6.77
CA LEU A 204 18.04 -1.42 -5.63
C LEU A 204 18.77 -0.09 -5.91
N GLU A 205 19.84 -0.12 -6.70
CA GLU A 205 20.58 1.08 -7.12
C GLU A 205 19.80 1.91 -8.14
N GLN A 206 19.25 1.25 -9.15
CA GLN A 206 18.48 1.93 -10.22
C GLN A 206 17.10 2.40 -9.74
N TYR A 207 16.50 1.69 -8.80
CA TYR A 207 15.16 1.94 -8.30
C TYR A 207 15.13 2.03 -6.77
N PRO A 208 15.60 3.15 -6.18
CA PRO A 208 15.53 3.34 -4.73
C PRO A 208 14.09 3.24 -4.23
N GLY A 209 13.84 2.35 -3.29
CA GLY A 209 12.50 2.06 -2.76
C GLY A 209 11.74 0.97 -3.53
N ALA A 210 12.32 0.30 -4.52
CA ALA A 210 11.71 -0.86 -5.20
C ALA A 210 11.28 -1.95 -4.21
N GLU A 211 12.01 -2.11 -3.12
CA GLU A 211 11.69 -3.04 -2.02
C GLU A 211 10.34 -2.77 -1.35
N TYR A 212 9.81 -1.56 -1.46
CA TYR A 212 8.47 -1.20 -0.93
C TYR A 212 7.39 -1.17 -2.01
N MET A 213 7.75 -1.33 -3.27
CA MET A 213 6.85 -1.29 -4.43
C MET A 213 6.62 -2.66 -5.03
N LEU A 214 7.65 -3.52 -4.99
CA LEU A 214 7.62 -4.87 -5.55
C LEU A 214 7.51 -5.89 -4.42
N LYS A 215 6.52 -6.77 -4.52
CA LYS A 215 6.30 -7.84 -3.55
C LYS A 215 7.22 -9.02 -3.85
N ASP A 216 7.99 -9.47 -2.88
CA ASP A 216 8.75 -10.72 -2.96
C ASP A 216 7.87 -11.96 -2.70
N ARG A 217 6.59 -11.74 -2.44
CA ARG A 217 5.61 -12.77 -2.18
C ARG A 217 4.28 -12.43 -2.82
N VAL A 218 3.79 -13.35 -3.61
CA VAL A 218 2.54 -13.23 -4.37
C VAL A 218 1.60 -14.37 -3.98
N LEU A 219 0.41 -14.06 -3.46
CA LEU A 219 -0.56 -15.09 -3.07
C LEU A 219 -1.37 -15.54 -4.28
N LEU A 220 -1.23 -16.80 -4.66
CA LEU A 220 -1.94 -17.41 -5.77
C LEU A 220 -3.09 -18.34 -5.32
N ASP A 221 -3.59 -18.17 -4.09
CA ASP A 221 -4.67 -19.00 -3.52
C ASP A 221 -5.93 -18.99 -4.39
N PHE A 222 -6.20 -17.87 -5.08
CA PHE A 222 -7.35 -17.75 -5.98
C PHE A 222 -7.29 -18.69 -7.21
N LEU A 223 -6.11 -19.24 -7.55
CA LEU A 223 -5.96 -20.18 -8.65
C LEU A 223 -6.33 -21.62 -8.25
N ASN A 224 -6.51 -21.91 -6.96
CA ASN A 224 -6.73 -23.27 -6.44
C ASN A 224 -5.71 -24.28 -7.04
N LEU A 225 -4.42 -23.95 -6.87
CA LEU A 225 -3.32 -24.73 -7.43
C LEU A 225 -3.27 -26.12 -6.79
N LYS A 226 -3.04 -27.15 -7.63
CA LYS A 226 -2.75 -28.50 -7.15
C LYS A 226 -1.28 -28.61 -6.77
N GLU A 227 -0.93 -29.59 -5.93
CA GLU A 227 0.46 -29.80 -5.48
C GLU A 227 1.45 -30.03 -6.65
N LYS A 228 0.99 -30.66 -7.73
CA LYS A 228 1.79 -30.85 -8.95
C LYS A 228 1.07 -30.27 -10.15
N GLN A 229 1.66 -29.27 -10.75
CA GLN A 229 1.18 -28.62 -11.97
C GLN A 229 2.34 -28.26 -12.88
N THR A 230 2.10 -28.20 -14.19
CA THR A 230 3.08 -27.74 -15.17
C THR A 230 3.08 -26.20 -15.26
N GLU A 231 4.17 -25.63 -15.79
CA GLU A 231 4.26 -24.19 -16.07
C GLU A 231 3.11 -23.72 -16.99
N SER A 232 2.79 -24.49 -18.03
CA SER A 232 1.69 -24.18 -18.95
C SER A 232 0.32 -24.16 -18.24
N GLN A 233 0.09 -25.06 -17.28
CA GLN A 233 -1.16 -25.05 -16.50
C GLN A 233 -1.22 -23.86 -15.53
N LEU A 234 -0.09 -23.50 -14.93
CA LEU A 234 0.01 -22.30 -14.08
C LEU A 234 -0.24 -21.04 -14.90
N HIS A 235 0.43 -20.92 -16.06
CA HIS A 235 0.26 -19.81 -16.98
C HIS A 235 -1.20 -19.66 -17.44
N GLY A 236 -1.82 -20.73 -17.96
CA GLY A 236 -3.21 -20.71 -18.40
C GLY A 236 -4.18 -20.24 -17.30
N LYS A 237 -4.02 -20.74 -16.06
CA LYS A 237 -4.85 -20.29 -14.92
C LYS A 237 -4.61 -18.84 -14.55
N LEU A 238 -3.37 -18.34 -14.63
CA LEU A 238 -3.06 -16.94 -14.37
C LEU A 238 -3.70 -16.03 -15.42
N VAL A 239 -3.64 -16.40 -16.69
CA VAL A 239 -4.28 -15.65 -17.79
C VAL A 239 -5.81 -15.62 -17.60
N GLU A 240 -6.44 -16.75 -17.28
CA GLU A 240 -7.88 -16.82 -16.97
C GLU A 240 -8.26 -15.92 -15.78
N GLN A 241 -7.38 -15.79 -14.80
CA GLN A 241 -7.61 -15.00 -13.57
C GLN A 241 -6.77 -13.70 -13.54
N MET A 242 -6.36 -13.19 -14.72
CA MET A 242 -5.45 -12.04 -14.85
C MET A 242 -5.88 -10.85 -14.00
N LYS A 243 -7.17 -10.56 -13.94
CA LYS A 243 -7.70 -9.48 -13.08
C LYS A 243 -7.34 -9.66 -11.61
N GLN A 244 -7.39 -10.89 -11.10
CA GLN A 244 -7.03 -11.18 -9.71
C GLN A 244 -5.52 -11.08 -9.51
N PHE A 245 -4.76 -11.56 -10.48
CA PHE A 245 -3.31 -11.50 -10.45
C PHE A 245 -2.77 -10.06 -10.46
N VAL A 246 -3.29 -9.19 -11.33
CA VAL A 246 -2.94 -7.76 -11.34
C VAL A 246 -3.27 -7.09 -10.00
N LEU A 247 -4.42 -7.42 -9.41
CA LEU A 247 -4.80 -6.90 -8.10
C LEU A 247 -3.90 -7.42 -6.96
N GLU A 248 -3.32 -8.59 -7.13
CA GLU A 248 -2.35 -9.16 -6.18
C GLU A 248 -0.99 -8.48 -6.32
N LEU A 249 -0.49 -8.29 -7.54
CA LEU A 249 0.77 -7.57 -7.78
C LEU A 249 0.73 -6.15 -7.22
N GLY A 250 -0.37 -5.44 -7.44
CA GLY A 250 -0.57 -4.06 -6.98
C GLY A 250 -1.12 -3.16 -8.08
N LYS A 251 -1.67 -2.01 -7.70
CA LYS A 251 -2.36 -1.09 -8.63
C LYS A 251 -1.44 -0.40 -9.64
N ASP A 252 -0.13 -0.41 -9.41
CA ASP A 252 0.83 0.21 -10.31
C ASP A 252 1.27 -0.71 -11.45
N PHE A 253 0.82 -1.99 -11.44
CA PHE A 253 1.02 -2.93 -12.53
C PHE A 253 -0.09 -2.81 -13.57
N LEU A 254 0.30 -2.55 -14.82
CA LEU A 254 -0.57 -2.54 -15.99
C LEU A 254 -0.19 -3.73 -16.89
N TYR A 255 -1.14 -4.63 -17.13
CA TYR A 255 -0.93 -5.78 -18.00
C TYR A 255 -0.75 -5.33 -19.46
N ILE A 256 0.29 -5.81 -20.12
CA ILE A 256 0.56 -5.57 -21.54
C ILE A 256 0.16 -6.80 -22.34
N ASP A 257 0.83 -7.94 -22.09
CA ASP A 257 0.58 -9.17 -22.88
C ASP A 257 1.09 -10.41 -22.15
N ASP A 258 0.65 -11.58 -22.60
CA ASP A 258 1.18 -12.90 -22.24
C ASP A 258 1.85 -13.56 -23.45
N GLU A 259 2.75 -14.51 -23.18
CA GLU A 259 3.62 -15.11 -24.22
C GLU A 259 4.28 -14.07 -25.16
N TYR A 260 4.70 -12.95 -24.56
CA TYR A 260 5.24 -11.80 -25.28
C TYR A 260 6.50 -12.18 -26.07
N THR A 261 6.44 -12.03 -27.40
CA THR A 261 7.53 -12.47 -28.28
C THR A 261 8.59 -11.38 -28.42
N VAL A 262 9.84 -11.71 -28.09
CA VAL A 262 11.03 -10.90 -28.34
C VAL A 262 11.99 -11.59 -29.30
N MET A 263 12.82 -10.82 -30.00
CA MET A 263 13.82 -11.33 -30.93
C MET A 263 15.22 -11.28 -30.33
N VAL A 264 15.89 -12.41 -30.19
CA VAL A 264 17.26 -12.49 -29.66
C VAL A 264 18.13 -13.26 -30.63
N GLY A 265 19.11 -12.59 -31.22
CA GLY A 265 20.02 -13.23 -32.20
C GLY A 265 19.30 -13.89 -33.37
N GLY A 266 18.22 -13.28 -33.87
CA GLY A 266 17.38 -13.80 -34.95
C GLY A 266 16.44 -14.95 -34.56
N LYS A 267 16.40 -15.33 -33.29
CA LYS A 267 15.50 -16.37 -32.78
C LYS A 267 14.37 -15.76 -31.96
N ARG A 268 13.15 -16.27 -32.17
CA ARG A 268 11.99 -15.90 -31.34
C ARG A 268 12.12 -16.49 -29.95
N LYS A 269 11.94 -15.68 -28.94
CA LYS A 269 11.83 -16.04 -27.52
C LYS A 269 10.53 -15.52 -26.99
N ARG A 270 9.97 -16.17 -25.97
CA ARG A 270 8.70 -15.77 -25.33
C ARG A 270 8.94 -15.50 -23.86
N ILE A 271 8.43 -14.35 -23.41
CA ILE A 271 8.34 -13.97 -22.01
C ILE A 271 6.93 -14.35 -21.55
N ASP A 272 6.79 -15.03 -20.43
CA ASP A 272 5.49 -15.54 -19.99
C ASP A 272 4.47 -14.41 -19.78
N LEU A 273 4.83 -13.33 -19.08
CA LEU A 273 3.97 -12.16 -18.88
C LEU A 273 4.79 -10.87 -18.95
N VAL A 274 4.24 -9.84 -19.58
CA VAL A 274 4.82 -8.49 -19.60
C VAL A 274 3.82 -7.48 -19.06
N PHE A 275 4.31 -6.65 -18.15
CA PHE A 275 3.57 -5.55 -17.54
C PHE A 275 4.31 -4.24 -17.73
N TYR A 276 3.62 -3.13 -17.48
CA TYR A 276 4.22 -1.83 -17.25
C TYR A 276 3.99 -1.42 -15.79
N HIS A 277 5.05 -0.97 -15.11
CA HIS A 277 4.95 -0.48 -13.74
C HIS A 277 4.96 1.04 -13.70
N ARG A 278 3.84 1.65 -13.32
CA ARG A 278 3.63 3.10 -13.39
C ARG A 278 4.60 3.91 -12.54
N ALA A 279 4.81 3.50 -11.28
CA ALA A 279 5.67 4.24 -10.36
C ALA A 279 7.16 4.12 -10.73
N LEU A 280 7.59 2.97 -11.25
CA LEU A 280 8.96 2.75 -11.74
C LEU A 280 9.17 3.23 -13.18
N GLN A 281 8.09 3.49 -13.93
CA GLN A 281 8.10 3.91 -15.33
C GLN A 281 8.92 2.96 -16.21
N CYS A 282 8.71 1.65 -16.06
CA CYS A 282 9.46 0.63 -16.77
C CYS A 282 8.60 -0.56 -17.20
N LEU A 283 9.07 -1.32 -18.18
CA LEU A 283 8.52 -2.64 -18.48
C LEU A 283 8.93 -3.63 -17.38
N VAL A 284 8.04 -4.57 -17.08
CA VAL A 284 8.29 -5.65 -16.12
C VAL A 284 8.05 -6.98 -16.80
N ALA A 285 9.10 -7.78 -16.92
CA ALA A 285 9.02 -9.15 -17.40
C ALA A 285 8.82 -10.11 -16.22
N ILE A 286 7.80 -10.96 -16.28
CA ILE A 286 7.58 -12.02 -15.29
C ILE A 286 7.77 -13.36 -15.95
N GLU A 287 8.66 -14.17 -15.40
CA GLU A 287 8.89 -15.58 -15.77
C GLU A 287 8.27 -16.47 -14.71
N LEU A 288 7.38 -17.36 -15.12
CA LEU A 288 6.65 -18.27 -14.24
C LEU A 288 7.38 -19.60 -14.14
N LYS A 289 7.54 -20.11 -12.92
CA LYS A 289 8.13 -21.42 -12.65
C LYS A 289 7.18 -22.26 -11.81
N SER A 290 7.07 -23.55 -12.17
CA SER A 290 6.32 -24.54 -11.40
C SER A 290 7.22 -25.38 -10.48
N VAL A 291 8.53 -25.15 -10.55
CA VAL A 291 9.57 -25.73 -9.71
C VAL A 291 10.22 -24.65 -8.84
N ASP A 292 10.91 -25.07 -7.78
CA ASP A 292 11.65 -24.16 -6.93
C ASP A 292 12.75 -23.43 -7.71
N PHE A 293 13.26 -22.35 -7.18
CA PHE A 293 14.23 -21.49 -7.85
C PHE A 293 15.48 -22.27 -8.28
N GLU A 294 15.96 -22.00 -9.48
CA GLU A 294 17.23 -22.47 -10.03
C GLU A 294 18.01 -21.30 -10.64
N SER A 295 19.33 -21.29 -10.43
CA SER A 295 20.23 -20.20 -10.88
C SER A 295 20.17 -19.92 -12.39
N GLU A 296 19.81 -20.92 -13.18
CA GLU A 296 19.66 -20.81 -14.65
C GLU A 296 18.55 -19.83 -15.07
N PHE A 297 17.54 -19.62 -14.22
CA PHE A 297 16.43 -18.72 -14.51
C PHE A 297 16.89 -17.25 -14.62
N VAL A 298 17.94 -16.88 -13.87
CA VAL A 298 18.52 -15.52 -13.92
C VAL A 298 19.10 -15.21 -15.30
N SER A 299 19.88 -16.12 -15.88
CA SER A 299 20.45 -15.93 -17.21
C SER A 299 19.40 -15.78 -18.31
N LYS A 300 18.28 -16.51 -18.19
CA LYS A 300 17.14 -16.38 -19.09
C LYS A 300 16.49 -14.99 -18.94
N MET A 301 16.32 -14.52 -17.72
CA MET A 301 15.76 -13.21 -17.42
C MET A 301 16.66 -12.07 -17.95
N ASP A 302 17.98 -12.15 -17.72
CA ASP A 302 18.95 -11.17 -18.24
C ASP A 302 18.81 -10.99 -19.75
N MET A 303 18.68 -12.08 -20.50
CA MET A 303 18.47 -12.05 -21.94
C MET A 303 17.15 -11.36 -22.33
N TYR A 304 16.09 -11.57 -21.57
CA TYR A 304 14.79 -10.95 -21.83
C TYR A 304 14.82 -9.45 -21.57
N LEU A 305 15.43 -9.04 -20.46
CA LEU A 305 15.53 -7.62 -20.12
C LEU A 305 16.37 -6.85 -21.13
N GLU A 306 17.49 -7.44 -21.57
CA GLU A 306 18.33 -6.85 -22.62
C GLU A 306 17.54 -6.68 -23.94
N ALA A 307 16.72 -7.68 -24.32
CA ALA A 307 15.89 -7.59 -25.52
C ALA A 307 14.80 -6.52 -25.38
N LEU A 308 14.15 -6.42 -24.23
CA LEU A 308 13.14 -5.40 -23.96
C LEU A 308 13.76 -4.00 -24.01
N ASP A 309 14.90 -3.80 -23.38
CA ASP A 309 15.56 -2.48 -23.31
C ASP A 309 16.10 -2.00 -24.63
N ARG A 310 16.57 -2.91 -25.50
CA ARG A 310 17.09 -2.55 -26.83
C ARG A 310 16.01 -2.26 -27.86
N ASP A 311 14.99 -3.13 -27.90
CA ASP A 311 14.11 -3.19 -29.06
C ASP A 311 12.69 -2.67 -28.77
N TYR A 312 12.26 -2.63 -27.51
CA TYR A 312 10.87 -2.36 -27.14
C TYR A 312 10.68 -1.18 -26.20
N LYS A 313 11.65 -0.91 -25.33
CA LYS A 313 11.61 0.21 -24.38
C LYS A 313 11.57 1.54 -25.10
N LEU A 314 10.69 2.45 -24.67
CA LEU A 314 10.65 3.81 -25.17
C LEU A 314 11.80 4.66 -24.57
N PRO A 315 12.26 5.72 -25.27
CA PRO A 315 13.38 6.54 -24.81
C PRO A 315 13.19 7.23 -23.45
N ASN A 316 11.95 7.46 -23.06
CA ASN A 316 11.55 8.08 -21.78
C ASN A 316 11.25 7.06 -20.68
N GLU A 317 11.38 5.77 -20.94
CA GLU A 317 11.20 4.72 -19.96
C GLU A 317 12.53 4.33 -19.31
N ASN A 318 12.44 3.91 -18.07
CA ASN A 318 13.56 3.38 -17.32
C ASN A 318 13.89 1.93 -17.75
N PRO A 319 15.06 1.39 -17.40
CA PRO A 319 15.43 -0.01 -17.70
C PRO A 319 14.37 -1.00 -17.23
N SER A 320 14.15 -2.06 -18.00
CA SER A 320 13.15 -3.08 -17.66
C SER A 320 13.52 -3.87 -16.41
N VAL A 321 12.51 -4.29 -15.63
CA VAL A 321 12.68 -5.07 -14.40
C VAL A 321 12.22 -6.51 -14.63
N GLY A 322 12.98 -7.48 -14.10
CA GLY A 322 12.65 -8.90 -14.14
C GLY A 322 12.09 -9.42 -12.81
N ILE A 323 11.06 -10.27 -12.89
CA ILE A 323 10.53 -11.00 -11.74
C ILE A 323 10.49 -12.49 -12.09
N ILE A 324 11.25 -13.30 -11.34
CA ILE A 324 11.18 -14.76 -11.42
C ILE A 324 10.20 -15.21 -10.34
N LEU A 325 9.04 -15.73 -10.76
CA LEU A 325 7.97 -16.16 -9.84
C LEU A 325 7.99 -17.68 -9.72
N CYS A 326 8.42 -18.20 -8.59
CA CYS A 326 8.57 -19.63 -8.30
C CYS A 326 7.85 -20.04 -7.01
N PRO A 327 7.61 -21.36 -6.79
CA PRO A 327 6.96 -21.84 -5.57
C PRO A 327 7.73 -21.50 -4.30
N SER A 328 9.05 -21.68 -4.33
CA SER A 328 9.97 -21.48 -3.21
C SER A 328 11.37 -21.20 -3.73
N ALA A 329 12.19 -20.54 -2.92
CA ALA A 329 13.57 -20.24 -3.26
C ALA A 329 14.47 -20.38 -2.03
N ASP A 330 15.60 -21.09 -2.16
CA ASP A 330 16.63 -21.10 -1.13
C ASP A 330 17.34 -19.74 -1.12
N LYS A 331 17.38 -19.12 0.06
CA LYS A 331 17.92 -17.78 0.22
C LYS A 331 19.39 -17.68 -0.21
N ALA A 332 20.21 -18.66 0.17
CA ALA A 332 21.64 -18.65 -0.15
C ALA A 332 21.84 -18.82 -1.66
N GLU A 333 21.10 -19.73 -2.30
CA GLU A 333 21.17 -19.93 -3.75
C GLU A 333 20.78 -18.68 -4.52
N VAL A 334 19.69 -18.01 -4.12
CA VAL A 334 19.25 -16.76 -4.75
C VAL A 334 20.29 -15.66 -4.55
N GLU A 335 20.80 -15.46 -3.35
CA GLU A 335 21.84 -14.48 -3.06
C GLU A 335 23.07 -14.69 -3.94
N TYR A 336 23.60 -15.93 -4.01
CA TYR A 336 24.74 -16.25 -4.89
C TYR A 336 24.42 -16.01 -6.38
N SER A 337 23.22 -16.28 -6.82
CA SER A 337 22.78 -16.11 -8.21
C SER A 337 22.60 -14.64 -8.59
N LEU A 338 22.01 -13.84 -7.69
CA LEU A 338 21.69 -12.44 -7.94
C LEU A 338 22.85 -11.47 -7.69
N CYS A 339 23.83 -11.82 -6.82
CA CYS A 339 24.89 -10.89 -6.40
C CYS A 339 25.76 -10.37 -7.54
N ARG A 340 25.86 -11.08 -8.66
CA ARG A 340 26.64 -10.72 -9.85
C ARG A 340 25.80 -10.41 -11.09
N SER A 341 24.49 -10.50 -11.00
CA SER A 341 23.62 -10.12 -12.10
C SER A 341 23.70 -8.63 -12.35
N MET A 342 23.86 -8.25 -13.61
CA MET A 342 23.91 -6.86 -14.06
C MET A 342 22.53 -6.33 -14.45
N SER A 343 21.51 -7.15 -14.35
CA SER A 343 20.12 -6.80 -14.70
C SER A 343 19.27 -6.55 -13.45
N PRO A 344 18.34 -5.59 -13.47
CA PRO A 344 17.44 -5.31 -12.35
C PRO A 344 16.41 -6.43 -12.21
N THR A 345 16.75 -7.46 -11.44
CA THR A 345 15.95 -8.69 -11.30
C THR A 345 15.64 -8.99 -9.84
N MET A 346 14.47 -9.54 -9.58
CA MET A 346 14.08 -10.10 -8.30
C MET A 346 13.51 -11.51 -8.43
N VAL A 347 13.58 -12.27 -7.33
CA VAL A 347 12.90 -13.55 -7.17
C VAL A 347 11.73 -13.36 -6.22
N ALA A 348 10.55 -13.79 -6.63
CA ALA A 348 9.33 -13.76 -5.82
C ALA A 348 8.78 -15.17 -5.62
N GLU A 349 8.28 -15.44 -4.42
CA GLU A 349 7.72 -16.73 -4.05
C GLU A 349 6.20 -16.68 -4.01
N TYR A 350 5.51 -17.77 -4.37
CA TYR A 350 4.05 -17.86 -4.26
C TYR A 350 3.55 -18.90 -3.25
N ARG A 351 4.44 -19.49 -2.44
CA ARG A 351 4.05 -20.31 -1.28
C ARG A 351 4.08 -19.49 0.01
N ARG A 352 3.21 -19.83 0.98
CA ARG A 352 3.13 -19.15 2.27
C ARG A 352 4.30 -19.53 3.18
N ILE A 353 4.98 -18.52 3.74
CA ILE A 353 6.00 -18.67 4.78
C ILE A 353 5.67 -17.66 5.91
N LEU A 354 5.85 -18.05 7.17
CA LEU A 354 5.68 -17.15 8.33
C LEU A 354 6.95 -16.35 8.57
N ILE A 355 6.81 -15.04 8.81
CA ILE A 355 7.93 -14.13 9.09
C ILE A 355 7.96 -13.78 10.58
N PRO A 356 9.14 -13.78 11.26
CA PRO A 356 9.26 -13.37 12.65
C PRO A 356 8.85 -11.90 12.85
N ARG A 357 8.19 -11.62 13.99
CA ARG A 357 7.63 -10.30 14.31
C ARG A 357 8.71 -9.20 14.43
N GLU A 358 9.87 -9.54 14.98
CA GLU A 358 10.99 -8.61 15.17
C GLU A 358 11.49 -8.06 13.82
N VAL A 359 11.50 -8.90 12.80
CA VAL A 359 11.87 -8.52 11.43
C VAL A 359 10.88 -7.49 10.88
N MET A 360 9.59 -7.74 11.03
CA MET A 360 8.52 -6.85 10.55
C MET A 360 8.57 -5.46 11.20
N THR A 361 8.87 -5.40 12.51
CA THR A 361 8.97 -4.12 13.24
C THR A 361 10.11 -3.24 12.71
N LYS A 362 11.28 -3.84 12.43
CA LYS A 362 12.42 -3.11 11.87
C LYS A 362 12.10 -2.57 10.47
N SER A 363 11.56 -3.39 9.61
CA SER A 363 11.18 -2.99 8.25
C SER A 363 10.09 -1.92 8.23
N LEU A 364 9.18 -1.93 9.20
CA LEU A 364 8.20 -0.86 9.33
C LEU A 364 8.84 0.49 9.65
N GLN A 365 9.90 0.53 10.47
CA GLN A 365 10.66 1.76 10.70
C GLN A 365 11.31 2.28 9.41
N GLU A 366 11.97 1.40 8.66
CA GLU A 366 12.59 1.73 7.38
C GLU A 366 11.55 2.22 6.35
N TYR A 367 10.39 1.58 6.29
CA TYR A 367 9.28 2.02 5.46
C TYR A 367 8.73 3.40 5.85
N CYS A 368 8.62 3.70 7.14
CA CYS A 368 8.23 5.03 7.61
C CYS A 368 9.24 6.11 7.17
N GLU A 369 10.54 5.81 7.23
CA GLU A 369 11.57 6.74 6.75
C GLU A 369 11.53 6.92 5.23
N PHE A 370 11.34 5.84 4.47
CA PHE A 370 11.14 5.91 3.02
C PHE A 370 9.96 6.82 2.66
N LEU A 371 8.80 6.65 3.29
CA LEU A 371 7.64 7.51 3.03
C LEU A 371 7.94 8.98 3.33
N LYS A 372 8.70 9.29 4.39
CA LYS A 372 9.10 10.68 4.70
C LYS A 372 9.92 11.33 3.59
N THR A 373 10.69 10.53 2.83
CA THR A 373 11.47 11.06 1.70
C THR A 373 10.61 11.34 0.47
N GLN A 374 9.54 10.58 0.25
CA GLN A 374 8.62 10.76 -0.88
C GLN A 374 7.73 12.01 -0.74
N TYR A 375 7.55 12.52 0.49
CA TYR A 375 6.69 13.66 0.78
C TYR A 375 7.47 14.96 1.10
N LYS A 376 8.78 14.96 0.86
CA LYS A 376 9.61 16.20 0.88
C LYS A 376 9.60 16.85 -0.49
#